data_07ff92a104facb8911cadd2c02b7009d
#
_entry.id   07ff92a104facb8911cadd2c02b7009d
#
_cell.length_a   1.000
_cell.length_b   1.000
_cell.length_c   1.000
_cell.angle_alpha   90.00
_cell.angle_beta   90.00
_cell.angle_gamma   90.00
#
_symmetry.space_group_name_H-M   'P 1'
#
loop_
_entity.id
_entity.type
_entity.pdbx_description
1 polymer ?
#
loop_
_entity_poly.entity_id
_entity_poly.type
_entity_poly.pdbx_seq_one_letter_code
_entity_poly.pdbx_strand_id
1 'polypeptide(L)'
;MALRHIVTQEDKILHKVCREQVKFDERLHQLLDDMAETLENANGVGLAAPQVGILRRVVLVIETNVEDEEDEEILELINPVIVKNEGEQVGAEGCLSVPGEYGIVRRPSCVTVRAQDRDGKWFEYTGTGLTARCICHELDHLDGHLFTEKAERMLSEEELKGSGSED
;
A
#
# COMPACT_ATOMS: atom_id res chain seq x y z
N MET A 1 0.13 -18.67 10.65
CA MET A 1 -0.02 -17.74 9.53
C MET A 1 -1.26 -18.11 8.74
N ALA A 2 -1.99 -17.12 8.31
CA ALA A 2 -3.25 -17.35 7.62
C ALA A 2 -3.52 -16.27 6.58
N LEU A 3 -4.26 -16.67 5.53
CA LEU A 3 -4.77 -15.70 4.57
C LEU A 3 -5.93 -14.95 5.19
N ARG A 4 -5.95 -13.64 5.01
CA ARG A 4 -7.05 -12.80 5.44
C ARG A 4 -7.87 -12.36 4.24
N HIS A 5 -9.15 -12.13 4.46
CA HIS A 5 -10.04 -11.67 3.40
C HIS A 5 -9.78 -10.19 3.11
N ILE A 6 -9.56 -9.86 1.83
CA ILE A 6 -9.40 -8.46 1.40
C ILE A 6 -10.79 -7.88 1.15
N VAL A 7 -11.15 -6.83 1.89
CA VAL A 7 -12.45 -6.17 1.71
C VAL A 7 -12.40 -5.26 0.50
N THR A 8 -13.56 -5.01 -0.10
CA THR A 8 -13.68 -4.21 -1.31
C THR A 8 -14.22 -2.82 -1.00
N GLN A 9 -14.20 -1.95 -2.03
CA GLN A 9 -14.54 -0.52 -1.89
C GLN A 9 -15.93 -0.24 -1.32
N GLU A 10 -16.87 -1.18 -1.42
CA GLU A 10 -18.21 -1.03 -0.85
C GLU A 10 -18.21 -1.12 0.68
N ASP A 11 -17.15 -1.67 1.26
CA ASP A 11 -17.07 -1.79 2.71
C ASP A 11 -16.71 -0.45 3.33
N LYS A 12 -17.53 0.00 4.27
CA LYS A 12 -17.35 1.29 4.94
C LYS A 12 -16.04 1.42 5.71
N ILE A 13 -15.44 0.30 6.08
CA ILE A 13 -14.19 0.30 6.84
C ILE A 13 -13.05 0.99 6.09
N LEU A 14 -13.08 0.94 4.75
CA LEU A 14 -12.04 1.57 3.91
C LEU A 14 -12.11 3.10 3.91
N HIS A 15 -13.17 3.67 4.44
CA HIS A 15 -13.38 5.11 4.52
C HIS A 15 -13.19 5.66 5.93
N LYS A 16 -12.65 4.85 6.84
CA LYS A 16 -12.41 5.25 8.22
C LYS A 16 -10.92 5.53 8.46
N VAL A 17 -10.65 6.44 9.39
CA VAL A 17 -9.29 6.75 9.83
C VAL A 17 -8.82 5.67 10.80
N CYS A 18 -7.63 5.15 10.57
CA CYS A 18 -7.05 4.11 11.41
C CYS A 18 -6.45 4.69 12.69
N ARG A 19 -6.44 3.84 13.72
CA ARG A 19 -5.84 4.17 15.02
C ARG A 19 -4.35 3.88 15.03
N GLU A 20 -3.62 4.65 15.81
CA GLU A 20 -2.21 4.40 16.07
C GLU A 20 -2.02 3.00 16.69
N GLN A 21 -0.99 2.30 16.26
CA GLN A 21 -0.59 1.03 16.84
C GLN A 21 0.27 1.32 18.07
N VAL A 22 -0.18 0.90 19.23
CA VAL A 22 0.52 1.18 20.49
C VAL A 22 1.22 -0.03 21.10
N LYS A 23 0.74 -1.24 20.77
CA LYS A 23 1.32 -2.49 21.29
C LYS A 23 2.12 -3.21 20.20
N PHE A 24 3.36 -3.53 20.50
CA PHE A 24 4.28 -4.22 19.59
C PHE A 24 4.53 -5.62 20.15
N ASP A 25 3.51 -6.47 20.02
CA ASP A 25 3.42 -7.80 20.64
C ASP A 25 3.18 -8.88 19.59
N GLU A 26 2.92 -10.10 20.06
CA GLU A 26 2.66 -11.26 19.20
C GLU A 26 1.45 -11.08 18.28
N ARG A 27 0.44 -10.33 18.71
CA ARG A 27 -0.75 -10.06 17.89
C ARG A 27 -0.37 -9.21 16.67
N LEU A 28 0.49 -8.21 16.88
CA LEU A 28 0.98 -7.39 15.78
C LEU A 28 1.84 -8.23 14.83
N HIS A 29 2.72 -9.05 15.38
CA HIS A 29 3.58 -9.91 14.57
C HIS A 29 2.74 -10.88 13.73
N GLN A 30 1.70 -11.46 14.31
CA GLN A 30 0.78 -12.35 13.59
C GLN A 30 0.04 -11.59 12.48
N LEU A 31 -0.41 -10.37 12.74
CA LEU A 31 -1.07 -9.54 11.74
C LEU A 31 -0.12 -9.27 10.57
N LEU A 32 1.12 -8.89 10.84
CA LEU A 32 2.12 -8.62 9.82
C LEU A 32 2.39 -9.86 8.97
N ASP A 33 2.56 -11.02 9.61
CA ASP A 33 2.80 -12.27 8.91
C ASP A 33 1.60 -12.68 8.04
N ASP A 34 0.39 -12.53 8.55
CA ASP A 34 -0.84 -12.82 7.80
C ASP A 34 -1.01 -11.86 6.61
N MET A 35 -0.70 -10.58 6.82
CA MET A 35 -0.77 -9.59 5.75
C MET A 35 0.24 -9.90 4.64
N ALA A 36 1.46 -10.32 5.01
CA ALA A 36 2.49 -10.68 4.04
C ALA A 36 2.03 -11.87 3.19
N GLU A 37 1.48 -12.90 3.81
CA GLU A 37 0.97 -14.07 3.12
C GLU A 37 -0.19 -13.72 2.20
N THR A 38 -1.10 -12.86 2.68
CA THR A 38 -2.24 -12.37 1.90
C THR A 38 -1.78 -11.56 0.68
N LEU A 39 -0.79 -10.69 0.87
CA LEU A 39 -0.23 -9.86 -0.19
C LEU A 39 0.42 -10.73 -1.29
N GLU A 40 1.21 -11.70 -0.90
CA GLU A 40 1.86 -12.62 -1.84
C GLU A 40 0.83 -13.43 -2.63
N ASN A 41 -0.19 -13.94 -1.94
CA ASN A 41 -1.27 -14.70 -2.58
C ASN A 41 -2.05 -13.87 -3.60
N ALA A 42 -2.19 -12.57 -3.35
CA ALA A 42 -2.92 -11.65 -4.22
C ALA A 42 -2.05 -11.04 -5.32
N ASN A 43 -0.75 -11.29 -5.31
CA ASN A 43 0.23 -10.71 -6.24
C ASN A 43 0.21 -9.18 -6.25
N GLY A 44 -0.01 -8.57 -5.08
CA GLY A 44 0.00 -7.12 -4.93
C GLY A 44 1.37 -6.58 -4.60
N VAL A 45 1.52 -5.27 -4.61
CA VAL A 45 2.76 -4.58 -4.26
C VAL A 45 2.67 -3.86 -2.90
N GLY A 46 1.49 -3.76 -2.35
CA GLY A 46 1.28 -3.17 -1.03
C GLY A 46 -0.06 -3.57 -0.45
N LEU A 47 -0.18 -3.49 0.87
CA LEU A 47 -1.42 -3.82 1.58
C LEU A 47 -1.47 -3.03 2.89
N ALA A 48 -2.61 -2.43 3.18
CA ALA A 48 -2.86 -1.72 4.42
C ALA A 48 -3.80 -2.52 5.31
N ALA A 49 -3.63 -2.42 6.62
CA ALA A 49 -4.43 -3.18 7.57
C ALA A 49 -5.96 -3.01 7.41
N PRO A 50 -6.49 -1.81 7.10
CA PRO A 50 -7.94 -1.70 6.89
C PRO A 50 -8.45 -2.55 5.73
N GLN A 51 -7.61 -2.89 4.76
CA GLN A 51 -8.00 -3.78 3.65
C GLN A 51 -8.28 -5.21 4.13
N VAL A 52 -7.80 -5.58 5.30
CA VAL A 52 -8.11 -6.88 5.93
C VAL A 52 -8.98 -6.70 7.18
N GLY A 53 -9.64 -5.57 7.29
CA GLY A 53 -10.62 -5.32 8.35
C GLY A 53 -10.06 -4.82 9.67
N ILE A 54 -8.80 -4.42 9.70
CA ILE A 54 -8.14 -3.97 10.93
C ILE A 54 -7.84 -2.47 10.85
N LEU A 55 -8.49 -1.66 11.70
CA LEU A 55 -8.31 -0.20 11.70
C LEU A 55 -7.10 0.23 12.53
N ARG A 56 -5.92 -0.19 12.09
CA ARG A 56 -4.64 0.17 12.69
C ARG A 56 -3.71 0.73 11.63
N ARG A 57 -2.81 1.61 12.04
CA ARG A 57 -1.86 2.26 11.13
C ARG A 57 -0.68 1.34 10.83
N VAL A 58 -0.97 0.29 10.06
CA VAL A 58 -0.01 -0.74 9.68
C VAL A 58 -0.12 -0.96 8.18
N VAL A 59 0.99 -0.86 7.46
CA VAL A 59 1.03 -1.16 6.03
C VAL A 59 2.24 -2.00 5.67
N LEU A 60 2.13 -2.76 4.59
CA LEU A 60 3.23 -3.47 3.96
C LEU A 60 3.42 -2.91 2.56
N VAL A 61 4.67 -2.74 2.17
CA VAL A 61 5.03 -2.30 0.82
C VAL A 61 6.21 -3.15 0.35
N ILE A 62 6.13 -3.64 -0.88
CA ILE A 62 7.25 -4.38 -1.45
C ILE A 62 8.25 -3.36 -2.00
N GLU A 63 9.51 -3.49 -1.58
CA GLU A 63 10.59 -2.67 -2.11
C GLU A 63 10.94 -3.16 -3.52
N THR A 64 10.59 -2.36 -4.52
CA THR A 64 10.78 -2.72 -5.94
C THR A 64 12.02 -2.07 -6.57
N ASN A 65 12.76 -1.27 -5.80
CA ASN A 65 13.95 -0.56 -6.27
C ASN A 65 15.21 -1.42 -6.20
N VAL A 66 15.11 -2.66 -6.67
CA VAL A 66 16.20 -3.62 -6.69
C VAL A 66 16.31 -4.20 -8.10
N GLU A 67 17.50 -4.66 -8.49
CA GLU A 67 17.74 -5.18 -9.86
C GLU A 67 17.02 -6.50 -10.13
N ASP A 68 17.00 -7.40 -9.13
CA ASP A 68 16.37 -8.71 -9.26
C ASP A 68 15.13 -8.82 -8.37
N GLU A 69 14.05 -9.40 -8.90
CA GLU A 69 12.83 -9.64 -8.13
C GLU A 69 13.09 -10.48 -6.88
N GLU A 70 14.09 -11.35 -6.92
CA GLU A 70 14.47 -12.18 -5.77
C GLU A 70 14.97 -11.35 -4.58
N ASP A 71 15.46 -10.14 -4.86
CA ASP A 71 15.95 -9.23 -3.82
C ASP A 71 14.88 -8.30 -3.27
N GLU A 72 13.67 -8.38 -3.81
CA GLU A 72 12.55 -7.59 -3.30
C GLU A 72 12.19 -8.04 -1.89
N GLU A 73 12.08 -7.09 -0.99
CA GLU A 73 11.72 -7.35 0.40
C GLU A 73 10.42 -6.63 0.75
N ILE A 74 9.72 -7.17 1.73
CA ILE A 74 8.52 -6.54 2.27
C ILE A 74 8.94 -5.58 3.37
N LEU A 75 8.59 -4.30 3.20
CA LEU A 75 8.79 -3.28 4.22
C LEU A 75 7.57 -3.26 5.13
N GLU A 76 7.78 -3.39 6.42
CA GLU A 76 6.74 -3.27 7.42
C GLU A 76 6.78 -1.86 7.97
N LEU A 77 5.71 -1.10 7.78
CA LEU A 77 5.64 0.30 8.18
C LEU A 77 4.49 0.46 9.18
N ILE A 78 4.84 0.69 10.45
CA ILE A 78 3.87 0.87 11.51
C ILE A 78 3.90 2.32 11.95
N ASN A 79 2.72 2.94 12.07
CA ASN A 79 2.55 4.36 12.37
C ASN A 79 3.34 5.24 11.39
N PRO A 80 3.26 4.99 10.08
CA PRO A 80 4.09 5.71 9.12
C PRO A 80 3.64 7.13 8.89
N VAL A 81 4.63 8.01 8.67
CA VAL A 81 4.39 9.42 8.34
C VAL A 81 5.39 9.82 7.25
N ILE A 82 4.90 10.48 6.20
CA ILE A 82 5.78 11.01 5.17
C ILE A 82 6.42 12.28 5.73
N VAL A 83 7.76 12.29 5.83
CA VAL A 83 8.52 13.42 6.37
C VAL A 83 9.16 14.26 5.28
N LYS A 84 9.28 13.72 4.07
CA LYS A 84 9.84 14.44 2.93
C LYS A 84 9.28 13.85 1.64
N ASN A 85 8.99 14.71 0.67
CA ASN A 85 8.63 14.24 -0.67
C ASN A 85 9.24 15.18 -1.69
N GLU A 86 9.59 14.64 -2.86
CA GLU A 86 10.21 15.38 -3.96
C GLU A 86 9.70 14.86 -5.28
N GLY A 87 9.69 15.74 -6.26
CA GLY A 87 9.35 15.40 -7.63
C GLY A 87 7.90 15.01 -7.81
N GLU A 88 7.63 14.53 -9.00
CA GLU A 88 6.28 14.17 -9.38
C GLU A 88 6.30 13.09 -10.44
N GLN A 89 5.37 12.16 -10.33
CA GLN A 89 5.15 11.13 -11.33
C GLN A 89 3.64 10.99 -11.57
N VAL A 90 3.29 10.65 -12.79
CA VAL A 90 1.89 10.45 -13.18
C VAL A 90 1.80 9.09 -13.84
N GLY A 91 0.88 8.26 -13.41
CA GLY A 91 0.75 6.93 -13.98
C GLY A 91 -0.47 6.20 -13.47
N ALA A 92 -0.68 5.01 -14.03
CA ALA A 92 -1.81 4.16 -13.67
C ALA A 92 -1.61 3.54 -12.30
N GLU A 93 -2.68 3.51 -11.52
CA GLU A 93 -2.70 2.93 -10.19
C GLU A 93 -3.96 2.09 -10.03
N GLY A 94 -3.80 0.93 -9.41
CA GLY A 94 -4.91 0.04 -9.06
C GLY A 94 -4.83 -0.34 -7.61
N CYS A 95 -5.81 -1.08 -7.12
CA CYS A 95 -5.88 -1.48 -5.73
C CYS A 95 -6.55 -2.83 -5.57
N LEU A 96 -6.05 -3.67 -4.68
CA LEU A 96 -6.63 -4.98 -4.39
C LEU A 96 -8.08 -4.87 -3.89
N SER A 97 -8.43 -3.73 -3.27
CA SER A 97 -9.80 -3.47 -2.79
C SER A 97 -10.72 -2.87 -3.88
N VAL A 98 -10.17 -2.53 -5.04
CA VAL A 98 -10.93 -1.98 -6.18
C VAL A 98 -10.57 -2.81 -7.42
N PRO A 99 -10.96 -4.09 -7.45
CA PRO A 99 -10.51 -4.99 -8.50
C PRO A 99 -10.98 -4.58 -9.89
N GLY A 100 -10.10 -4.71 -10.87
CA GLY A 100 -10.42 -4.46 -12.27
C GLY A 100 -10.46 -2.99 -12.68
N GLU A 101 -10.29 -2.06 -11.77
CA GLU A 101 -10.33 -0.63 -12.07
C GLU A 101 -8.95 -0.01 -11.86
N TYR A 102 -8.58 0.91 -12.75
CA TYR A 102 -7.32 1.63 -12.69
C TYR A 102 -7.57 3.10 -12.99
N GLY A 103 -6.80 3.97 -12.37
CA GLY A 103 -6.90 5.41 -12.58
C GLY A 103 -5.52 6.02 -12.75
N ILE A 104 -5.49 7.19 -13.38
CA ILE A 104 -4.26 7.97 -13.52
C ILE A 104 -4.12 8.84 -12.28
N VAL A 105 -3.07 8.62 -11.53
CA VAL A 105 -2.83 9.30 -10.25
C VAL A 105 -1.48 9.99 -10.26
N ARG A 106 -1.46 11.21 -9.77
CA ARG A 106 -0.24 12.01 -9.61
C ARG A 106 0.29 11.80 -8.20
N ARG A 107 1.56 11.39 -8.10
CA ARG A 107 2.23 11.11 -6.83
C ARG A 107 3.63 11.74 -6.82
N PRO A 108 4.22 11.95 -5.63
CA PRO A 108 5.64 12.29 -5.58
C PRO A 108 6.48 11.16 -6.19
N SER A 109 7.59 11.52 -6.83
CA SER A 109 8.50 10.52 -7.41
C SER A 109 9.49 9.97 -6.38
N CYS A 110 9.65 10.66 -5.25
CA CYS A 110 10.52 10.24 -4.16
C CYS A 110 9.86 10.63 -2.84
N VAL A 111 9.78 9.70 -1.91
CA VAL A 111 9.24 9.97 -0.56
C VAL A 111 10.15 9.38 0.50
N THR A 112 10.29 10.08 1.62
CA THR A 112 10.92 9.56 2.82
C THR A 112 9.83 9.37 3.85
N VAL A 113 9.69 8.17 4.36
CA VAL A 113 8.72 7.81 5.38
C VAL A 113 9.45 7.52 6.68
N ARG A 114 8.88 8.00 7.78
CA ARG A 114 9.33 7.67 9.13
C ARG A 114 8.29 6.74 9.73
N ALA A 115 8.74 5.59 10.24
CA ALA A 115 7.83 4.56 10.72
C ALA A 115 8.48 3.75 11.84
N GLN A 116 7.70 2.87 12.46
CA GLN A 116 8.21 1.93 13.46
C GLN A 116 8.23 0.55 12.84
N ASP A 117 9.22 -0.26 13.23
CA ASP A 117 9.29 -1.66 12.83
C ASP A 117 8.41 -2.51 13.76
N ARG A 118 8.41 -3.84 13.57
CA ARG A 118 7.56 -4.74 14.37
C ARG A 118 7.92 -4.78 15.86
N ASP A 119 9.08 -4.26 16.22
CA ASP A 119 9.54 -4.17 17.61
C ASP A 119 9.37 -2.77 18.19
N GLY A 120 8.78 -1.87 17.43
CA GLY A 120 8.51 -0.51 17.86
C GLY A 120 9.65 0.47 17.66
N LYS A 121 10.72 0.06 17.00
CA LYS A 121 11.87 0.94 16.76
C LYS A 121 11.59 1.87 15.58
N TRP A 122 11.92 3.13 15.73
CA TRP A 122 11.77 4.13 14.67
C TRP A 122 12.88 4.00 13.63
N PHE A 123 12.50 4.18 12.38
CA PHE A 123 13.45 4.23 11.26
C PHE A 123 12.89 5.12 10.17
N GLU A 124 13.75 5.46 9.20
CA GLU A 124 13.34 6.19 8.01
C GLU A 124 13.69 5.37 6.78
N TYR A 125 12.85 5.44 5.78
CA TYR A 125 13.07 4.78 4.50
C TYR A 125 12.72 5.74 3.37
N THR A 126 13.58 5.78 2.34
CA THR A 126 13.34 6.60 1.15
C THR A 126 13.08 5.69 -0.03
N GLY A 127 11.92 5.86 -0.66
CA GLY A 127 11.53 5.10 -1.85
C GLY A 127 11.35 6.02 -3.05
N THR A 128 11.56 5.47 -4.23
CA THR A 128 11.38 6.19 -5.49
C THR A 128 10.47 5.38 -6.42
N GLY A 129 9.98 6.04 -7.48
CA GLY A 129 9.20 5.37 -8.51
C GLY A 129 8.00 4.62 -7.98
N LEU A 130 7.89 3.34 -8.31
CA LEU A 130 6.79 2.49 -7.87
C LEU A 130 6.72 2.35 -6.35
N THR A 131 7.87 2.24 -5.68
CA THR A 131 7.90 2.15 -4.23
C THR A 131 7.33 3.41 -3.59
N ALA A 132 7.70 4.60 -4.09
CA ALA A 132 7.15 5.87 -3.61
C ALA A 132 5.62 5.93 -3.82
N ARG A 133 5.16 5.51 -4.99
CA ARG A 133 3.72 5.45 -5.31
C ARG A 133 2.98 4.54 -4.35
N CYS A 134 3.52 3.34 -4.09
CA CYS A 134 2.92 2.37 -3.19
C CYS A 134 2.85 2.90 -1.76
N ILE A 135 3.91 3.52 -1.27
CA ILE A 135 3.91 4.11 0.07
C ILE A 135 2.76 5.11 0.21
N CYS A 136 2.64 6.04 -0.74
CA CYS A 136 1.57 7.04 -0.71
C CYS A 136 0.18 6.41 -0.77
N HIS A 137 0.01 5.43 -1.65
CA HIS A 137 -1.26 4.70 -1.82
C HIS A 137 -1.68 4.02 -0.51
N GLU A 138 -0.75 3.30 0.14
CA GLU A 138 -1.07 2.58 1.37
C GLU A 138 -1.32 3.53 2.55
N LEU A 139 -0.56 4.63 2.63
CA LEU A 139 -0.79 5.62 3.68
C LEU A 139 -2.17 6.30 3.53
N ASP A 140 -2.63 6.50 2.30
CA ASP A 140 -3.97 7.03 2.06
C ASP A 140 -5.05 6.13 2.67
N HIS A 141 -4.88 4.81 2.58
CA HIS A 141 -5.80 3.86 3.20
C HIS A 141 -5.92 4.08 4.71
N LEU A 142 -4.83 4.46 5.36
CA LEU A 142 -4.83 4.69 6.81
C LEU A 142 -5.69 5.90 7.21
N ASP A 143 -5.90 6.82 6.26
CA ASP A 143 -6.73 8.00 6.47
C ASP A 143 -8.11 7.87 5.82
N GLY A 144 -8.44 6.67 5.35
CA GLY A 144 -9.76 6.38 4.80
C GLY A 144 -9.95 6.80 3.35
N HIS A 145 -8.86 6.92 2.58
CA HIS A 145 -8.90 7.34 1.18
C HIS A 145 -8.51 6.23 0.22
N LEU A 146 -9.21 6.18 -0.92
CA LEU A 146 -8.92 5.28 -2.03
C LEU A 146 -8.30 6.08 -3.18
N PHE A 147 -7.50 5.40 -4.03
CA PHE A 147 -6.87 6.09 -5.16
C PHE A 147 -7.89 6.70 -6.13
N THR A 148 -9.10 6.13 -6.18
CA THR A 148 -10.18 6.63 -7.05
C THR A 148 -10.56 8.08 -6.72
N GLU A 149 -10.38 8.50 -5.47
CA GLU A 149 -10.65 9.87 -5.03
C GLU A 149 -9.59 10.86 -5.52
N LYS A 150 -8.39 10.36 -5.83
CA LYS A 150 -7.24 11.16 -6.25
C LYS A 150 -6.94 11.04 -7.74
N ALA A 151 -7.59 10.11 -8.43
CA ALA A 151 -7.36 9.89 -9.85
C ALA A 151 -7.83 11.09 -10.67
N GLU A 152 -6.98 11.54 -11.59
CA GLU A 152 -7.31 12.60 -12.53
C GLU A 152 -8.35 12.11 -13.54
N ARG A 153 -8.28 10.81 -13.87
CA ARG A 153 -9.29 10.12 -14.67
C ARG A 153 -9.15 8.62 -14.46
N MET A 154 -10.21 7.89 -14.68
CA MET A 154 -10.19 6.43 -14.65
C MET A 154 -9.94 5.92 -16.06
N LEU A 155 -9.25 4.77 -16.15
CA LEU A 155 -8.99 4.15 -17.44
C LEU A 155 -10.25 3.48 -17.96
N SER A 156 -10.48 3.60 -19.30
CA SER A 156 -11.59 2.94 -19.97
C SER A 156 -11.29 1.45 -20.17
N GLU A 157 -12.33 0.67 -20.48
CA GLU A 157 -12.15 -0.76 -20.78
C GLU A 157 -11.20 -0.97 -21.95
N GLU A 158 -11.24 -0.09 -22.96
CA GLU A 158 -10.35 -0.18 -24.11
C GLU A 158 -8.90 0.05 -23.72
N GLU A 159 -8.66 1.03 -22.85
CA GLU A 159 -7.30 1.32 -22.33
C GLU A 159 -6.77 0.14 -21.51
N LEU A 160 -7.64 -0.48 -20.70
CA LEU A 160 -7.26 -1.62 -19.89
C LEU A 160 -6.93 -2.85 -20.75
N LYS A 161 -7.69 -3.08 -21.82
CA LYS A 161 -7.44 -4.17 -22.77
C LYS A 161 -6.14 -3.95 -23.52
N GLY A 162 -5.87 -2.71 -23.95
CA GLY A 162 -4.63 -2.34 -24.60
C GLY A 162 -3.42 -2.60 -23.72
N SER A 163 -3.49 -2.23 -22.44
CA SER A 163 -2.44 -2.47 -21.45
C SER A 163 -2.22 -3.96 -21.23
N GLY A 164 -3.31 -4.74 -21.17
CA GLY A 164 -3.24 -6.17 -20.96
C GLY A 164 -2.58 -6.93 -22.12
N SER A 165 -2.67 -6.39 -23.34
CA SER A 165 -2.11 -7.04 -24.52
C SER A 165 -0.61 -6.79 -24.69
N GLU A 166 -0.04 -5.88 -23.95
CA GLU A 166 1.37 -5.53 -24.01
C GLU A 166 2.24 -6.36 -23.06
N ASP A 167 1.62 -7.07 -22.15
CA ASP A 167 2.32 -7.87 -21.14
C ASP A 167 2.77 -9.25 -21.67
#